data_d0e5a6dd3b26abb845738e614816121a
#
_entry.id   d0e5a6dd3b26abb845738e614816121a
#
_cell.length_a   1.000
_cell.length_b   1.000
_cell.length_c   1.000
_cell.angle_alpha   90.00
_cell.angle_beta   90.00
_cell.angle_gamma   90.00
#
_symmetry.space_group_name_H-M   'P 1'
#
loop_
_entity.id
_entity.type
_entity.pdbx_description
1 polymer ?
#
loop_
_entity_poly.entity_id
_entity_poly.type
_entity_poly.pdbx_seq_one_letter_code
_entity_poly.pdbx_strand_id
1 'polypeptide(L)'
;MATAMGALGMIEVKGFVALVEASDAMMKAANVEFLGWDKVGSGLVSTFVTGDVAAVKAATDAGANAAGRVGEVVSVQVIARPHEDLG
;
A
#
# COMPACT_ATOMS: atom_id res chain seq x y z
N MET A 1 5.04 -27.52 6.76
CA MET A 1 5.54 -26.13 6.75
C MET A 1 4.45 -25.20 7.25
N ALA A 2 4.83 -24.25 8.08
CA ALA A 2 3.86 -23.29 8.56
C ALA A 2 3.33 -22.44 7.41
N THR A 3 2.06 -22.07 7.49
CA THR A 3 1.45 -21.17 6.52
C THR A 3 2.02 -19.77 6.73
N ALA A 4 2.63 -19.23 5.69
CA ALA A 4 3.11 -17.86 5.75
C ALA A 4 1.91 -16.92 5.66
N MET A 5 1.98 -15.79 6.38
CA MET A 5 0.95 -14.77 6.33
C MET A 5 1.31 -13.73 5.27
N GLY A 6 0.44 -13.62 4.29
CA GLY A 6 0.53 -12.54 3.33
C GLY A 6 -0.39 -11.40 3.72
N ALA A 7 -0.18 -10.27 3.10
CA ALA A 7 -1.03 -9.11 3.32
C ALA A 7 -1.21 -8.31 2.05
N LEU A 8 -2.33 -7.60 1.98
CA LEU A 8 -2.59 -6.60 0.96
C LEU A 8 -2.54 -5.24 1.65
N GLY A 9 -1.74 -4.34 1.13
CA GLY A 9 -1.67 -2.96 1.62
C GLY A 9 -2.26 -2.00 0.61
N MET A 10 -2.98 -1.00 1.09
CA MET A 10 -3.61 0.00 0.25
C MET A 10 -3.45 1.37 0.87
N ILE A 11 -3.11 2.36 0.05
CA ILE A 11 -3.17 3.76 0.43
C ILE A 11 -4.02 4.50 -0.58
N GLU A 12 -5.05 5.18 -0.09
CA GLU A 12 -5.91 6.02 -0.92
C GLU A 12 -5.58 7.47 -0.65
N VAL A 13 -5.37 8.23 -1.70
CA VAL A 13 -4.94 9.62 -1.62
C VAL A 13 -5.73 10.48 -2.60
N LYS A 14 -5.64 11.79 -2.42
CA LYS A 14 -6.14 12.75 -3.42
C LYS A 14 -4.96 13.20 -4.27
N GLY A 15 -5.12 13.04 -5.58
CA GLY A 15 -4.19 13.55 -6.55
C GLY A 15 -3.05 12.62 -6.89
N PHE A 16 -2.52 12.82 -8.08
CA PHE A 16 -1.53 11.93 -8.66
C PHE A 16 -0.16 12.05 -8.01
N VAL A 17 0.22 13.25 -7.58
CA VAL A 17 1.54 13.46 -6.96
C VAL A 17 1.63 12.66 -5.65
N ALA A 18 0.58 12.74 -4.82
CA ALA A 18 0.54 11.96 -3.58
C ALA A 18 0.56 10.46 -3.86
N LEU A 19 -0.10 10.02 -4.92
CA LEU A 19 -0.11 8.62 -5.32
C LEU A 19 1.29 8.11 -5.65
N VAL A 20 2.02 8.86 -6.45
CA VAL A 20 3.38 8.49 -6.86
C VAL A 20 4.31 8.46 -5.65
N GLU A 21 4.22 9.46 -4.78
CA GLU A 21 5.02 9.52 -3.56
C GLU A 21 4.73 8.33 -2.63
N ALA A 22 3.46 8.01 -2.45
CA ALA A 22 3.08 6.86 -1.62
C ALA A 22 3.65 5.57 -2.18
N SER A 23 3.48 5.36 -3.49
CA SER A 23 3.93 4.13 -4.16
C SER A 23 5.45 3.97 -4.08
N ASP A 24 6.17 5.05 -4.38
CA ASP A 24 7.63 5.04 -4.36
C ASP A 24 8.15 4.76 -2.95
N ALA A 25 7.61 5.44 -1.95
CA ALA A 25 8.04 5.26 -0.57
C ALA A 25 7.74 3.85 -0.06
N MET A 26 6.60 3.27 -0.44
CA MET A 26 6.27 1.91 -0.04
C MET A 26 7.29 0.91 -0.58
N MET A 27 7.66 1.03 -1.84
CA MET A 27 8.59 0.09 -2.47
C MET A 27 10.01 0.25 -1.99
N LYS A 28 10.39 1.45 -1.53
CA LYS A 28 11.72 1.69 -0.97
C LYS A 28 11.84 1.24 0.48
N ALA A 29 10.75 1.29 1.24
CA ALA A 29 10.80 1.05 2.68
C ALA A 29 10.84 -0.43 3.06
N ALA A 30 10.30 -1.30 2.23
CA ALA A 30 10.16 -2.71 2.58
C ALA A 30 10.12 -3.58 1.33
N ASN A 31 10.32 -4.88 1.54
CA ASN A 31 10.28 -5.84 0.45
C ASN A 31 8.82 -6.21 0.15
N VAL A 32 8.18 -5.38 -0.66
CA VAL A 32 6.81 -5.58 -1.09
C VAL A 32 6.74 -5.56 -2.61
N GLU A 33 5.69 -6.18 -3.14
CA GLU A 33 5.43 -6.20 -4.57
C GLU A 33 4.34 -5.19 -4.89
N PHE A 34 4.60 -4.33 -5.87
CA PHE A 34 3.63 -3.35 -6.32
C PHE A 34 2.59 -4.02 -7.21
N LEU A 35 1.31 -3.85 -6.87
CA LEU A 35 0.22 -4.48 -7.61
C LEU A 35 -0.44 -3.55 -8.63
N GLY A 36 -0.36 -2.27 -8.43
CA GLY A 36 -0.96 -1.32 -9.35
C GLY A 36 -1.71 -0.21 -8.65
N TRP A 37 -2.34 0.61 -9.46
CA TRP A 37 -3.16 1.73 -9.02
C TRP A 37 -4.60 1.50 -9.42
N ASP A 38 -5.52 2.14 -8.67
CA ASP A 38 -6.93 2.14 -9.02
C ASP A 38 -7.46 3.57 -8.89
N LYS A 39 -8.20 4.00 -9.90
CA LYS A 39 -8.79 5.33 -9.92
C LYS A 39 -10.25 5.22 -9.53
N VAL A 40 -10.59 5.79 -8.38
CA VAL A 40 -11.94 5.66 -7.84
C VAL A 40 -12.88 6.76 -8.34
N GLY A 41 -12.33 7.89 -8.74
CA GLY A 41 -13.12 9.04 -9.20
C GLY A 41 -13.01 10.21 -8.22
N SER A 42 -13.43 11.39 -8.65
CA SER A 42 -13.40 12.61 -7.85
C SER A 42 -12.00 12.95 -7.31
N GLY A 43 -10.96 12.60 -8.07
CA GLY A 43 -9.58 12.86 -7.65
C GLY A 43 -9.03 11.84 -6.67
N LEU A 44 -9.80 10.82 -6.29
CA LEU A 44 -9.36 9.77 -5.38
C LEU A 44 -8.68 8.66 -6.17
N VAL A 45 -7.49 8.29 -5.74
CA VAL A 45 -6.69 7.23 -6.36
C VAL A 45 -6.07 6.37 -5.27
N SER A 46 -5.94 5.08 -5.55
CA SER A 46 -5.39 4.12 -4.61
C SER A 46 -4.18 3.41 -5.18
N THR A 47 -3.24 3.05 -4.31
CA THR A 47 -2.06 2.26 -4.67
C THR A 47 -2.04 1.02 -3.80
N PHE A 48 -1.62 -0.11 -4.39
CA PHE A 48 -1.70 -1.42 -3.75
C PHE A 48 -0.37 -2.14 -3.78
N VAL A 49 -0.04 -2.76 -2.66
CA VAL A 49 1.16 -3.61 -2.55
C VAL A 49 0.79 -4.90 -1.85
N THR A 50 1.63 -5.93 -2.04
CA THR A 50 1.49 -7.18 -1.33
C THR A 50 2.86 -7.67 -0.85
N GLY A 51 2.85 -8.49 0.17
CA GLY A 51 4.04 -9.06 0.77
C GLY A 51 3.68 -9.67 2.12
N ASP A 52 4.67 -9.99 2.95
CA ASP A 52 4.33 -10.47 4.28
C ASP A 52 3.77 -9.31 5.12
N VAL A 53 3.07 -9.65 6.21
CA VAL A 53 2.34 -8.68 7.02
C VAL A 53 3.25 -7.57 7.56
N ALA A 54 4.42 -7.94 8.07
CA ALA A 54 5.33 -6.94 8.64
C ALA A 54 5.87 -5.99 7.58
N ALA A 55 6.21 -6.52 6.40
CA ALA A 55 6.69 -5.71 5.29
C ALA A 55 5.61 -4.75 4.79
N VAL A 56 4.38 -5.23 4.66
CA VAL A 56 3.26 -4.39 4.19
C VAL A 56 2.94 -3.29 5.18
N LYS A 57 2.97 -3.59 6.48
CA LYS A 57 2.77 -2.56 7.52
C LYS A 57 3.85 -1.48 7.45
N ALA A 58 5.11 -1.88 7.36
CA ALA A 58 6.21 -0.92 7.24
C ALA A 58 6.09 -0.09 5.96
N ALA A 59 5.72 -0.73 4.85
CA ALA A 59 5.54 -0.04 3.58
C ALA A 59 4.42 1.00 3.64
N THR A 60 3.24 0.61 4.16
CA THR A 60 2.11 1.55 4.22
C THR A 60 2.37 2.70 5.16
N ASP A 61 3.07 2.48 6.27
CA ASP A 61 3.46 3.58 7.17
C ASP A 61 4.36 4.58 6.45
N ALA A 62 5.38 4.09 5.75
CA ALA A 62 6.29 4.96 5.01
C ALA A 62 5.59 5.69 3.87
N GLY A 63 4.71 4.98 3.15
CA GLY A 63 3.97 5.56 2.04
C GLY A 63 3.01 6.65 2.49
N ALA A 64 2.29 6.43 3.58
CA ALA A 64 1.36 7.41 4.12
C ALA A 64 2.09 8.67 4.59
N ASN A 65 3.24 8.50 5.26
CA ASN A 65 4.04 9.65 5.70
C ASN A 65 4.55 10.46 4.51
N ALA A 66 5.06 9.80 3.48
CA ALA A 66 5.57 10.50 2.30
C ALA A 66 4.45 11.23 1.56
N ALA A 67 3.33 10.56 1.35
CA ALA A 67 2.19 11.16 0.64
C ALA A 67 1.60 12.32 1.40
N GLY A 68 1.55 12.24 2.73
CA GLY A 68 0.98 13.29 3.57
C GLY A 68 1.76 14.60 3.53
N ARG A 69 3.01 14.57 3.09
CA ARG A 69 3.82 15.79 2.95
C ARG A 69 3.48 16.57 1.67
N VAL A 70 2.91 15.91 0.68
CA VAL A 70 2.67 16.51 -0.64
C VAL A 70 1.20 16.51 -1.05
N GLY A 71 0.34 15.90 -0.25
CA GLY A 71 -1.08 15.83 -0.57
C GLY A 71 -1.88 15.29 0.60
N GLU A 72 -3.10 14.86 0.30
CA GLU A 72 -4.01 14.36 1.34
C GLU A 72 -4.10 12.84 1.28
N VAL A 73 -3.82 12.19 2.42
CA VAL A 73 -4.04 10.75 2.59
C VAL A 73 -5.45 10.55 3.13
N VAL A 74 -6.26 9.80 2.41
CA VAL A 74 -7.66 9.59 2.75
C VAL A 74 -7.85 8.31 3.56
N SER A 75 -7.14 7.24 3.20
CA SER A 75 -7.32 5.95 3.87
C SER A 75 -6.05 5.12 3.74
N VAL A 76 -5.76 4.34 4.77
CA VAL A 76 -4.67 3.37 4.76
C VAL A 76 -5.23 2.07 5.32
N GLN A 77 -5.05 0.97 4.60
CA GLN A 77 -5.55 -0.34 5.05
C GLN A 77 -4.50 -1.42 4.85
N VAL A 78 -4.44 -2.32 5.81
CA VAL A 78 -3.63 -3.54 5.71
C VAL A 78 -4.55 -4.72 6.02
N ILE A 79 -4.68 -5.62 5.07
CA ILE A 79 -5.53 -6.80 5.21
C ILE A 79 -4.62 -8.02 5.20
N ALA A 80 -4.50 -8.68 6.35
CA ALA A 80 -3.69 -9.88 6.48
C ALA A 80 -4.48 -11.08 6.00
N ARG A 81 -3.82 -11.96 5.25
CA ARG A 81 -4.45 -13.19 4.74
C ARG A 81 -3.46 -14.34 4.73
N PRO A 82 -3.89 -15.57 5.07
CA PRO A 82 -3.04 -16.74 4.91
C PRO A 82 -2.76 -16.98 3.42
N HIS A 83 -1.56 -17.48 3.10
CA HIS A 83 -1.19 -17.76 1.71
C HIS A 83 -2.12 -18.75 1.03
N GLU A 84 -2.59 -19.74 1.75
CA GLU A 84 -3.48 -20.75 1.19
C GLU A 84 -4.81 -20.16 0.72
N ASP A 85 -5.21 -19.01 1.26
CA ASP A 85 -6.42 -18.32 0.82
C ASP A 85 -6.17 -17.46 -0.42
N LEU A 86 -4.91 -17.28 -0.78
CA LEU A 86 -4.53 -16.48 -1.93
C LEU A 86 -4.32 -17.32 -3.19
N GLY A 87 -4.20 -18.62 -2.99
CA GLY A 87 -3.88 -19.60 -4.04
C GLY A 87 -5.00 -19.91 -5.01
#